data_fb3cf436bbb89fbc0f209b79c381a665
#
_entry.id   fb3cf436bbb89fbc0f209b79c381a665
#
_cell.length_a   1.000
_cell.length_b   1.000
_cell.length_c   1.000
_cell.angle_alpha   90.00
_cell.angle_beta   90.00
_cell.angle_gamma   90.00
#
_symmetry.space_group_name_H-M   'P 1'
#
loop_
_entity.id
_entity.type
_entity.pdbx_description
1 polymer ?
#
loop_
_entity_poly.entity_id
_entity_poly.type
_entity_poly.pdbx_seq_one_letter_code
_entity_poly.pdbx_strand_id
1 'polypeptide(L)'
;MKWTDRVGRRVKLRDLHMALVVAEAGSMTRAAEELAVSYPVVSKTISELEHTLGVKLFDRSLSGVAPTHYGQVLLKAGVAVFDEMRKGLQQIDFIKQPDAGDLHIGSSIVTDAGVLPAILERFSRDFPRVSVHVSAENIAVQQYDNLRDRKVEMVFGRLPETMTEPDLVAETLFDEPTVVVAGAESRWARRRSLALADLIGEPWVLAQPGSLARSLHDQMFRRSGFEPPTASVLTVSLHLYMRLIETGRWLGLVPASLMRFGGQHMRLKVLPVKLSSPPAPVGFVTVKNRMLSPLAERFIACARTVAQSDQGSPPKRRR
;
A
#
# COMPACT_ATOMS: atom_id res chain seq x y z
N MET A 1 -14.03 -33.97 8.59
CA MET A 1 -14.58 -33.54 9.90
C MET A 1 -15.76 -32.62 9.61
N LYS A 2 -16.95 -32.94 10.04
CA LYS A 2 -18.13 -32.10 9.77
C LYS A 2 -18.04 -30.85 10.65
N TRP A 3 -18.12 -29.66 10.06
CA TRP A 3 -18.10 -28.36 10.74
C TRP A 3 -19.07 -28.28 11.95
N THR A 4 -20.23 -28.92 11.84
CA THR A 4 -21.30 -28.89 12.82
C THR A 4 -20.97 -29.60 14.15
N ASP A 5 -20.04 -30.55 14.18
CA ASP A 5 -19.92 -31.47 15.34
C ASP A 5 -18.89 -31.03 16.38
N ARG A 6 -17.86 -30.25 16.00
CA ARG A 6 -16.82 -29.79 16.95
C ARG A 6 -16.65 -28.28 17.02
N VAL A 7 -16.66 -27.58 15.89
CA VAL A 7 -16.32 -26.16 15.84
C VAL A 7 -17.53 -25.27 16.10
N GLY A 8 -18.67 -25.50 15.44
CA GLY A 8 -19.81 -24.60 15.54
C GLY A 8 -20.52 -24.54 16.91
N ARG A 9 -20.39 -25.59 17.74
CA ARG A 9 -21.01 -25.63 19.08
C ARG A 9 -20.06 -25.37 20.22
N ARG A 10 -18.75 -25.60 20.05
CA ARG A 10 -17.75 -25.58 21.13
C ARG A 10 -16.73 -24.46 21.04
N VAL A 11 -16.48 -23.91 19.87
CA VAL A 11 -15.62 -22.75 19.67
C VAL A 11 -16.50 -21.50 19.54
N LYS A 12 -16.45 -20.63 20.53
CA LYS A 12 -17.21 -19.38 20.56
C LYS A 12 -16.35 -18.24 20.04
N LEU A 13 -16.96 -17.22 19.43
CA LEU A 13 -16.24 -16.01 18.98
C LEU A 13 -15.48 -15.35 20.14
N ARG A 14 -16.06 -15.34 21.34
CA ARG A 14 -15.38 -14.80 22.54
C ARG A 14 -14.06 -15.52 22.85
N ASP A 15 -14.02 -16.85 22.69
CA ASP A 15 -12.85 -17.66 22.98
C ASP A 15 -11.76 -17.42 21.91
N LEU A 16 -12.17 -17.25 20.66
CA LEU A 16 -11.28 -16.89 19.57
C LEU A 16 -10.72 -15.47 19.75
N HIS A 17 -11.54 -14.50 20.18
CA HIS A 17 -11.09 -13.16 20.50
C HIS A 17 -10.05 -13.18 21.64
N MET A 18 -10.31 -13.93 22.69
CA MET A 18 -9.37 -14.10 23.81
C MET A 18 -8.02 -14.66 23.33
N ALA A 19 -8.03 -15.63 22.40
CA ALA A 19 -6.80 -16.18 21.83
C ALA A 19 -6.02 -15.13 21.03
N LEU A 20 -6.70 -14.26 20.29
CA LEU A 20 -6.06 -13.15 19.57
C LEU A 20 -5.40 -12.16 20.53
N VAL A 21 -6.11 -11.73 21.57
CA VAL A 21 -5.57 -10.79 22.57
C VAL A 21 -4.38 -11.42 23.33
N VAL A 22 -4.42 -12.72 23.66
CA VAL A 22 -3.29 -13.42 24.28
C VAL A 22 -2.06 -13.43 23.37
N ALA A 23 -2.25 -13.65 22.07
CA ALA A 23 -1.16 -13.63 21.10
C ALA A 23 -0.52 -12.24 20.97
N GLU A 24 -1.34 -11.19 20.91
CA GLU A 24 -0.91 -9.80 20.78
C GLU A 24 -0.19 -9.31 22.05
N ALA A 25 -0.78 -9.57 23.21
CA ALA A 25 -0.17 -9.22 24.50
C ALA A 25 1.12 -10.01 24.82
N GLY A 26 1.30 -11.21 24.22
CA GLY A 26 2.40 -12.12 24.53
C GLY A 26 2.41 -12.61 26.00
N SER A 27 1.32 -12.42 26.73
CA SER A 27 1.17 -12.73 28.15
C SER A 27 -0.31 -12.91 28.52
N MET A 28 -0.63 -14.01 29.22
CA MET A 28 -2.01 -14.23 29.70
C MET A 28 -2.44 -13.23 30.77
N THR A 29 -1.49 -12.70 31.56
CA THR A 29 -1.78 -11.68 32.58
C THR A 29 -2.13 -10.36 31.93
N ARG A 30 -1.34 -9.90 30.96
CA ARG A 30 -1.64 -8.67 30.21
C ARG A 30 -2.93 -8.80 29.40
N ALA A 31 -3.18 -9.95 28.79
CA ALA A 31 -4.44 -10.20 28.09
C ALA A 31 -5.66 -10.16 29.04
N ALA A 32 -5.50 -10.66 30.28
CA ALA A 32 -6.53 -10.57 31.29
C ALA A 32 -6.86 -9.13 31.68
N GLU A 33 -5.82 -8.29 31.86
CA GLU A 33 -5.96 -6.86 32.14
C GLU A 33 -6.67 -6.13 30.98
N GLU A 34 -6.23 -6.36 29.74
CA GLU A 34 -6.80 -5.75 28.54
C GLU A 34 -8.27 -6.13 28.33
N LEU A 35 -8.62 -7.40 28.60
CA LEU A 35 -9.99 -7.90 28.48
C LEU A 35 -10.86 -7.60 29.71
N ALA A 36 -10.31 -6.96 30.74
CA ALA A 36 -10.98 -6.69 32.03
C ALA A 36 -11.56 -7.98 32.66
N VAL A 37 -10.82 -9.10 32.61
CA VAL A 37 -11.17 -10.38 33.21
C VAL A 37 -10.04 -10.87 34.12
N SER A 38 -10.29 -11.94 34.91
CA SER A 38 -9.25 -12.52 35.73
C SER A 38 -8.35 -13.50 34.95
N TYR A 39 -7.06 -13.62 35.35
CA TYR A 39 -6.13 -14.61 34.77
C TYR A 39 -6.71 -16.04 34.68
N PRO A 40 -7.38 -16.58 35.74
CA PRO A 40 -7.99 -17.91 35.67
C PRO A 40 -9.00 -18.05 34.53
N VAL A 41 -9.76 -17.00 34.21
CA VAL A 41 -10.71 -17.00 33.09
C VAL A 41 -9.97 -17.15 31.76
N VAL A 42 -8.91 -16.36 31.52
CA VAL A 42 -8.11 -16.46 30.30
C VAL A 42 -7.47 -17.85 30.18
N SER A 43 -6.79 -18.32 31.25
CA SER A 43 -6.10 -19.61 31.24
C SER A 43 -7.06 -20.78 31.01
N LYS A 44 -8.25 -20.76 31.64
CA LYS A 44 -9.29 -21.76 31.46
C LYS A 44 -9.84 -21.75 30.03
N THR A 45 -10.18 -20.59 29.48
CA THR A 45 -10.73 -20.46 28.13
C THR A 45 -9.73 -20.97 27.09
N ILE A 46 -8.46 -20.60 27.19
CA ILE A 46 -7.41 -21.10 26.27
C ILE A 46 -7.26 -22.62 26.41
N SER A 47 -7.26 -23.16 27.63
CA SER A 47 -7.15 -24.60 27.85
C SER A 47 -8.37 -25.38 27.32
N GLU A 48 -9.58 -24.86 27.46
CA GLU A 48 -10.81 -25.42 26.89
C GLU A 48 -10.79 -25.41 25.37
N LEU A 49 -10.26 -24.32 24.76
CA LEU A 49 -10.11 -24.20 23.31
C LEU A 49 -9.08 -25.21 22.78
N GLU A 50 -7.91 -25.34 23.44
CA GLU A 50 -6.89 -26.34 23.14
C GLU A 50 -7.43 -27.77 23.28
N HIS A 51 -8.18 -28.05 24.35
CA HIS A 51 -8.82 -29.35 24.55
C HIS A 51 -9.84 -29.66 23.45
N THR A 52 -10.66 -28.67 23.07
CA THR A 52 -11.66 -28.83 22.01
C THR A 52 -11.04 -29.13 20.66
N LEU A 53 -9.91 -28.51 20.37
CA LEU A 53 -9.18 -28.67 19.10
C LEU A 53 -8.21 -29.87 19.13
N GLY A 54 -7.87 -30.37 20.33
CA GLY A 54 -6.93 -31.49 20.53
C GLY A 54 -5.48 -31.15 20.26
N VAL A 55 -5.12 -29.85 20.26
CA VAL A 55 -3.75 -29.35 20.00
C VAL A 55 -3.43 -28.20 20.92
N LYS A 56 -2.13 -28.00 21.21
CA LYS A 56 -1.65 -26.81 21.89
C LYS A 56 -1.61 -25.63 20.93
N LEU A 57 -2.19 -24.50 21.37
CA LEU A 57 -2.21 -23.27 20.60
C LEU A 57 -1.08 -22.31 21.02
N PHE A 58 -0.63 -22.42 22.27
CA PHE A 58 0.40 -21.56 22.83
C PHE A 58 1.46 -22.36 23.56
N ASP A 59 2.71 -21.98 23.35
CA ASP A 59 3.85 -22.36 24.17
C ASP A 59 4.02 -21.34 25.28
N ARG A 60 4.16 -21.84 26.53
CA ARG A 60 4.35 -21.04 27.73
C ARG A 60 5.79 -21.18 28.20
N SER A 61 6.48 -20.08 28.37
CA SER A 61 7.85 -20.01 28.83
C SER A 61 8.04 -18.91 29.88
N LEU A 62 9.19 -18.83 30.49
CA LEU A 62 9.56 -17.74 31.39
C LEU A 62 9.60 -16.37 30.66
N SER A 63 9.81 -16.38 29.36
CA SER A 63 9.80 -15.17 28.50
C SER A 63 8.43 -14.75 28.06
N GLY A 64 7.37 -15.51 28.35
CA GLY A 64 6.00 -15.19 27.98
C GLY A 64 5.25 -16.30 27.25
N VAL A 65 4.27 -15.92 26.45
CA VAL A 65 3.39 -16.81 25.70
C VAL A 65 3.56 -16.54 24.22
N ALA A 66 3.89 -17.57 23.43
CA ALA A 66 4.03 -17.50 21.99
C ALA A 66 3.10 -18.50 21.29
N PRO A 67 2.51 -18.14 20.12
CA PRO A 67 1.67 -19.08 19.37
C PRO A 67 2.50 -20.25 18.83
N THR A 68 1.99 -21.48 18.96
CA THR A 68 2.49 -22.65 18.23
C THR A 68 2.14 -22.54 16.74
N HIS A 69 2.63 -23.45 15.91
CA HIS A 69 2.20 -23.53 14.53
C HIS A 69 0.66 -23.69 14.38
N TYR A 70 0.04 -24.50 15.25
CA TYR A 70 -1.43 -24.64 15.29
C TYR A 70 -2.12 -23.35 15.73
N GLY A 71 -1.53 -22.66 16.71
CA GLY A 71 -1.97 -21.34 17.15
C GLY A 71 -1.96 -20.33 16.02
N GLN A 72 -0.87 -20.22 15.26
CA GLN A 72 -0.75 -19.31 14.13
C GLN A 72 -1.85 -19.55 13.07
N VAL A 73 -2.16 -20.82 12.75
CA VAL A 73 -3.23 -21.17 11.82
C VAL A 73 -4.60 -20.69 12.32
N LEU A 74 -4.91 -20.95 13.62
CA LEU A 74 -6.16 -20.52 14.21
C LEU A 74 -6.29 -18.99 14.30
N LEU A 75 -5.22 -18.31 14.73
CA LEU A 75 -5.18 -16.86 14.86
C LEU A 75 -5.39 -16.18 13.49
N LYS A 76 -4.74 -16.67 12.44
CA LYS A 76 -4.97 -16.18 11.07
C LYS A 76 -6.43 -16.32 10.64
N ALA A 77 -7.05 -17.47 10.93
CA ALA A 77 -8.47 -17.67 10.68
C ALA A 77 -9.35 -16.74 11.54
N GLY A 78 -8.97 -16.53 12.80
CA GLY A 78 -9.65 -15.63 13.74
C GLY A 78 -9.68 -14.19 13.26
N VAL A 79 -8.56 -13.66 12.82
CA VAL A 79 -8.47 -12.31 12.23
C VAL A 79 -9.43 -12.20 11.04
N ALA A 80 -9.51 -13.23 10.20
CA ALA A 80 -10.43 -13.23 9.06
C ALA A 80 -11.90 -13.18 9.48
N VAL A 81 -12.29 -13.96 10.50
CA VAL A 81 -13.67 -13.99 11.02
C VAL A 81 -14.08 -12.61 11.57
N PHE A 82 -13.22 -12.00 12.41
CA PHE A 82 -13.52 -10.68 12.97
C PHE A 82 -13.53 -9.57 11.93
N ASP A 83 -12.70 -9.66 10.89
CA ASP A 83 -12.73 -8.71 9.79
C ASP A 83 -14.06 -8.77 9.01
N GLU A 84 -14.56 -9.98 8.70
CA GLU A 84 -15.85 -10.13 8.02
C GLU A 84 -17.03 -9.62 8.89
N MET A 85 -16.99 -9.87 10.20
CA MET A 85 -17.98 -9.32 11.12
C MET A 85 -17.94 -7.79 11.16
N ARG A 86 -16.73 -7.21 11.26
CA ARG A 86 -16.53 -5.75 11.25
C ARG A 86 -17.10 -5.13 9.98
N LYS A 87 -16.87 -5.74 8.81
CA LYS A 87 -17.43 -5.26 7.54
C LYS A 87 -18.95 -5.35 7.48
N GLY A 88 -19.52 -6.42 8.02
CA GLY A 88 -20.98 -6.52 8.15
C GLY A 88 -21.54 -5.36 9.00
N LEU A 89 -20.89 -5.02 10.09
CA LEU A 89 -21.26 -3.86 10.91
C LEU A 89 -21.07 -2.55 10.15
N GLN A 90 -19.96 -2.38 9.45
CA GLN A 90 -19.71 -1.19 8.60
C GLN A 90 -20.78 -1.04 7.51
N GLN A 91 -21.26 -2.14 6.91
CA GLN A 91 -22.36 -2.09 5.95
C GLN A 91 -23.67 -1.60 6.61
N ILE A 92 -23.96 -2.09 7.82
CA ILE A 92 -25.13 -1.63 8.58
C ILE A 92 -25.01 -0.13 8.89
N ASP A 93 -23.84 0.32 9.32
CA ASP A 93 -23.61 1.72 9.65
C ASP A 93 -23.63 2.60 8.38
N PHE A 94 -23.10 2.12 7.26
CA PHE A 94 -23.20 2.79 5.98
C PHE A 94 -24.63 2.94 5.48
N ILE A 95 -25.51 1.95 5.72
CA ILE A 95 -26.95 2.08 5.42
C ILE A 95 -27.58 3.21 6.23
N LYS A 96 -27.17 3.37 7.49
CA LYS A 96 -27.68 4.44 8.38
C LYS A 96 -27.08 5.80 8.04
N GLN A 97 -25.79 5.84 7.71
CA GLN A 97 -25.01 7.05 7.44
C GLN A 97 -24.01 6.82 6.29
N PRO A 98 -24.45 6.95 5.03
CA PRO A 98 -23.64 6.61 3.86
C PRO A 98 -22.38 7.45 3.63
N ASP A 99 -22.24 8.55 4.34
CA ASP A 99 -21.20 9.58 4.18
C ASP A 99 -20.26 9.69 5.40
N ALA A 100 -20.26 8.70 6.31
CA ALA A 100 -19.43 8.69 7.51
C ALA A 100 -18.75 7.34 7.72
N GLY A 101 -17.57 7.34 8.37
CA GLY A 101 -16.82 6.15 8.74
C GLY A 101 -15.32 6.28 8.50
N ASP A 102 -14.62 5.17 8.64
CA ASP A 102 -13.17 5.08 8.47
C ASP A 102 -12.81 4.19 7.29
N LEU A 103 -11.87 4.63 6.47
CA LEU A 103 -11.30 3.88 5.35
C LEU A 103 -9.77 3.77 5.54
N HIS A 104 -9.26 2.55 5.61
CA HIS A 104 -7.84 2.28 5.75
C HIS A 104 -7.25 1.75 4.44
N ILE A 105 -6.29 2.49 3.87
CA ILE A 105 -5.61 2.14 2.63
C ILE A 105 -4.10 2.12 2.81
N GLY A 106 -3.44 1.18 2.15
CA GLY A 106 -2.00 1.19 1.98
C GLY A 106 -1.62 1.95 0.70
N SER A 107 -0.49 2.65 0.71
CA SER A 107 -0.02 3.35 -0.47
C SER A 107 1.50 3.42 -0.54
N SER A 108 2.07 3.66 -1.72
CA SER A 108 3.49 3.90 -1.88
C SER A 108 3.82 5.38 -1.87
N ILE A 109 5.00 5.73 -1.36
CA ILE A 109 5.50 7.12 -1.30
C ILE A 109 5.38 7.85 -2.66
N VAL A 110 5.53 7.12 -3.75
CA VAL A 110 5.48 7.71 -5.11
C VAL A 110 4.05 8.02 -5.53
N THR A 111 3.09 7.13 -5.25
CA THR A 111 1.67 7.39 -5.52
C THR A 111 1.12 8.45 -4.59
N ASP A 112 1.61 8.54 -3.35
CA ASP A 112 1.23 9.57 -2.38
C ASP A 112 1.55 10.98 -2.86
N ALA A 113 2.67 11.16 -3.54
CA ALA A 113 3.05 12.44 -4.12
C ALA A 113 2.45 12.69 -5.52
N GLY A 114 1.92 11.64 -6.16
CA GLY A 114 1.36 11.69 -7.51
C GLY A 114 -0.16 11.85 -7.53
N VAL A 115 -0.85 10.79 -7.92
CA VAL A 115 -2.29 10.80 -8.19
C VAL A 115 -3.17 10.69 -6.95
N LEU A 116 -2.68 10.11 -5.84
CA LEU A 116 -3.48 9.88 -4.65
C LEU A 116 -4.08 11.17 -4.05
N PRO A 117 -3.36 12.31 -3.97
CA PRO A 117 -3.96 13.56 -3.50
C PRO A 117 -5.19 13.99 -4.29
N ALA A 118 -5.18 13.84 -5.62
CA ALA A 118 -6.32 14.19 -6.45
C ALA A 118 -7.53 13.27 -6.22
N ILE A 119 -7.26 11.98 -5.96
CA ILE A 119 -8.31 11.02 -5.60
C ILE A 119 -8.90 11.38 -4.24
N LEU A 120 -8.06 11.64 -3.24
CA LEU A 120 -8.48 12.03 -1.89
C LEU A 120 -9.25 13.34 -1.86
N GLU A 121 -8.81 14.35 -2.62
CA GLU A 121 -9.50 15.62 -2.72
C GLU A 121 -10.91 15.46 -3.30
N ARG A 122 -11.07 14.63 -4.32
CA ARG A 122 -12.39 14.33 -4.88
C ARG A 122 -13.23 13.52 -3.89
N PHE A 123 -12.66 12.45 -3.33
CA PHE A 123 -13.37 11.57 -2.41
C PHE A 123 -13.87 12.32 -1.16
N SER A 124 -13.05 13.19 -0.57
CA SER A 124 -13.45 13.96 0.61
C SER A 124 -14.51 15.03 0.33
N ARG A 125 -14.68 15.49 -0.90
CA ARG A 125 -15.82 16.34 -1.29
C ARG A 125 -17.13 15.58 -1.31
N ASP A 126 -17.09 14.31 -1.83
CA ASP A 126 -18.27 13.47 -1.94
C ASP A 126 -18.63 12.82 -0.59
N PHE A 127 -17.62 12.60 0.28
CA PHE A 127 -17.74 11.95 1.59
C PHE A 127 -17.02 12.74 2.70
N PRO A 128 -17.53 13.93 3.09
CA PRO A 128 -16.81 14.86 3.96
C PRO A 128 -16.71 14.40 5.43
N ARG A 129 -17.46 13.37 5.83
CA ARG A 129 -17.42 12.80 7.19
C ARG A 129 -16.67 11.47 7.25
N VAL A 130 -15.96 11.09 6.17
CA VAL A 130 -15.14 9.89 6.13
C VAL A 130 -13.70 10.25 6.48
N SER A 131 -13.12 9.56 7.47
CA SER A 131 -11.70 9.63 7.76
C SER A 131 -10.95 8.61 6.90
N VAL A 132 -10.00 9.06 6.09
CA VAL A 132 -9.15 8.17 5.30
C VAL A 132 -7.78 8.06 5.96
N HIS A 133 -7.42 6.85 6.35
CA HIS A 133 -6.13 6.51 6.94
C HIS A 133 -5.23 5.93 5.86
N VAL A 134 -4.13 6.62 5.56
CA VAL A 134 -3.15 6.19 4.55
C VAL A 134 -1.90 5.68 5.27
N SER A 135 -1.58 4.41 5.07
CA SER A 135 -0.37 3.78 5.61
C SER A 135 0.66 3.58 4.51
N ALA A 136 1.93 3.90 4.79
CA ALA A 136 3.00 3.65 3.84
C ALA A 136 3.25 2.13 3.72
N GLU A 137 3.21 1.61 2.49
CA GLU A 137 3.47 0.22 2.17
C GLU A 137 4.78 0.06 1.41
N ASN A 138 5.54 -0.96 1.77
CA ASN A 138 6.76 -1.29 1.05
C ASN A 138 6.46 -2.19 -0.16
N ILE A 139 5.81 -1.63 -1.18
CA ILE A 139 5.44 -2.34 -2.42
C ILE A 139 6.69 -2.87 -3.15
N ALA A 140 7.86 -2.30 -2.88
CA ALA A 140 9.11 -2.67 -3.54
C ALA A 140 9.54 -4.12 -3.30
N VAL A 141 9.21 -4.69 -2.15
CA VAL A 141 9.47 -6.09 -1.80
C VAL A 141 8.23 -6.98 -1.91
N GLN A 142 7.15 -6.47 -2.54
CA GLN A 142 5.87 -7.18 -2.65
C GLN A 142 5.36 -7.71 -1.28
N GLN A 143 5.69 -6.98 -0.23
CA GLN A 143 5.21 -7.28 1.12
C GLN A 143 3.86 -6.59 1.30
N TYR A 144 2.82 -7.39 1.28
CA TYR A 144 1.43 -6.97 1.50
C TYR A 144 0.95 -7.42 2.89
N ASP A 145 1.83 -7.34 3.89
CA ASP A 145 1.55 -7.86 5.23
C ASP A 145 0.38 -7.12 5.88
N ASN A 146 0.35 -5.79 5.80
CA ASN A 146 -0.79 -5.02 6.33
C ASN A 146 -2.11 -5.36 5.63
N LEU A 147 -2.07 -5.71 4.33
CA LEU A 147 -3.25 -6.16 3.59
C LEU A 147 -3.67 -7.57 4.05
N ARG A 148 -2.72 -8.49 4.23
CA ARG A 148 -2.96 -9.85 4.74
C ARG A 148 -3.40 -9.85 6.20
N ASP A 149 -2.81 -8.98 7.02
CA ASP A 149 -3.17 -8.76 8.42
C ASP A 149 -4.49 -7.97 8.57
N ARG A 150 -5.09 -7.58 7.42
CA ARG A 150 -6.36 -6.86 7.37
C ARG A 150 -6.37 -5.49 8.07
N LYS A 151 -5.18 -4.89 8.24
CA LYS A 151 -5.00 -3.52 8.74
C LYS A 151 -5.41 -2.47 7.71
N VAL A 152 -5.27 -2.82 6.42
CA VAL A 152 -5.76 -2.03 5.28
C VAL A 152 -6.69 -2.88 4.42
N GLU A 153 -7.59 -2.23 3.70
CA GLU A 153 -8.54 -2.91 2.83
C GLU A 153 -8.00 -3.13 1.42
N MET A 154 -7.14 -2.22 0.99
CA MET A 154 -6.49 -2.24 -0.31
C MET A 154 -5.12 -1.57 -0.23
N VAL A 155 -4.25 -1.89 -1.16
CA VAL A 155 -2.98 -1.19 -1.37
C VAL A 155 -3.01 -0.54 -2.75
N PHE A 156 -2.75 0.77 -2.79
CA PHE A 156 -2.70 1.56 -4.01
C PHE A 156 -1.26 1.86 -4.39
N GLY A 157 -0.88 1.50 -5.60
CA GLY A 157 0.49 1.74 -6.05
C GLY A 157 0.81 1.12 -7.41
N ARG A 158 2.10 1.09 -7.71
CA ARG A 158 2.60 0.39 -8.90
C ARG A 158 2.40 -1.11 -8.73
N LEU A 159 1.78 -1.73 -9.71
CA LEU A 159 1.53 -3.16 -9.72
C LEU A 159 2.73 -3.92 -10.30
N PRO A 160 2.98 -5.17 -9.90
CA PRO A 160 3.90 -6.04 -10.59
C PRO A 160 3.37 -6.37 -12.00
N GLU A 161 4.26 -6.68 -12.94
CA GLU A 161 3.86 -7.10 -14.30
C GLU A 161 2.96 -8.35 -14.25
N THR A 162 3.20 -9.23 -13.29
CA THR A 162 2.37 -10.41 -13.03
C THR A 162 2.19 -10.56 -11.52
N MET A 163 0.95 -10.67 -11.06
CA MET A 163 0.66 -10.97 -9.66
C MET A 163 0.94 -12.47 -9.42
N THR A 164 2.00 -12.76 -8.69
CA THR A 164 2.43 -14.13 -8.36
C THR A 164 1.80 -14.66 -7.07
N GLU A 165 1.28 -13.77 -6.24
CA GLU A 165 0.67 -14.09 -4.95
C GLU A 165 -0.73 -14.67 -5.15
N PRO A 166 -0.97 -15.97 -4.81
CA PRO A 166 -2.23 -16.65 -5.12
C PRO A 166 -3.43 -16.13 -4.33
N ASP A 167 -3.17 -15.47 -3.21
CA ASP A 167 -4.17 -14.88 -2.30
C ASP A 167 -4.51 -13.42 -2.61
N LEU A 168 -3.83 -12.81 -3.60
CA LEU A 168 -4.03 -11.41 -3.96
C LEU A 168 -4.62 -11.26 -5.37
N VAL A 169 -5.32 -10.15 -5.56
CA VAL A 169 -5.85 -9.71 -6.87
C VAL A 169 -5.40 -8.29 -7.12
N ALA A 170 -4.90 -8.03 -8.32
CA ALA A 170 -4.54 -6.70 -8.78
C ALA A 170 -5.55 -6.18 -9.80
N GLU A 171 -5.95 -4.92 -9.65
CA GLU A 171 -6.75 -4.17 -10.61
C GLU A 171 -5.96 -2.98 -11.13
N THR A 172 -5.65 -2.95 -12.43
CA THR A 172 -4.98 -1.82 -13.06
C THR A 172 -5.95 -0.68 -13.30
N LEU A 173 -5.59 0.53 -12.88
CA LEU A 173 -6.34 1.75 -13.17
C LEU A 173 -5.82 2.48 -14.40
N PHE A 174 -4.50 2.59 -14.52
CA PHE A 174 -3.84 3.24 -15.65
C PHE A 174 -2.38 2.79 -15.76
N ASP A 175 -1.81 3.06 -16.93
CA ASP A 175 -0.40 2.87 -17.19
C ASP A 175 0.38 4.16 -16.91
N GLU A 176 1.42 4.06 -16.10
CA GLU A 176 2.22 5.17 -15.60
C GLU A 176 3.56 5.26 -16.34
N PRO A 177 3.76 6.24 -17.22
CA PRO A 177 5.06 6.44 -17.84
C PRO A 177 6.06 7.08 -16.86
N THR A 178 7.33 6.73 -16.99
CA THR A 178 8.44 7.40 -16.32
C THR A 178 8.97 8.53 -17.21
N VAL A 179 9.27 9.68 -16.62
CA VAL A 179 9.81 10.85 -17.32
C VAL A 179 11.10 11.34 -16.69
N VAL A 180 11.97 11.92 -17.51
CA VAL A 180 13.17 12.63 -17.03
C VAL A 180 12.76 14.04 -16.61
N VAL A 181 13.21 14.47 -15.43
CA VAL A 181 12.96 15.82 -14.92
C VAL A 181 14.24 16.54 -14.57
N ALA A 182 14.20 17.85 -14.69
CA ALA A 182 15.24 18.77 -14.27
C ALA A 182 14.64 20.00 -13.59
N GLY A 183 15.41 20.77 -12.85
CA GLY A 183 14.99 22.06 -12.33
C GLY A 183 14.62 23.02 -13.47
N ALA A 184 13.62 23.87 -13.24
CA ALA A 184 13.13 24.83 -14.25
C ALA A 184 14.23 25.79 -14.77
N GLU A 185 15.23 26.07 -13.96
CA GLU A 185 16.41 26.92 -14.30
C GLU A 185 17.54 26.12 -14.95
N SER A 186 17.43 24.80 -15.06
CA SER A 186 18.48 23.96 -15.68
C SER A 186 18.68 24.32 -17.16
N ARG A 187 19.91 24.24 -17.63
CA ARG A 187 20.26 24.40 -19.08
C ARG A 187 19.42 23.47 -19.98
N TRP A 188 19.02 22.32 -19.45
CA TRP A 188 18.24 21.32 -20.18
C TRP A 188 16.76 21.67 -20.30
N ALA A 189 16.24 22.46 -19.36
CA ALA A 189 14.83 22.85 -19.33
C ALA A 189 14.38 23.69 -20.54
N ARG A 190 15.33 24.32 -21.27
CA ARG A 190 15.05 25.14 -22.44
C ARG A 190 15.11 24.38 -23.77
N ARG A 191 15.58 23.14 -23.76
CA ARG A 191 15.72 22.32 -24.96
C ARG A 191 14.34 21.82 -25.43
N ARG A 192 14.13 21.79 -26.74
CA ARG A 192 12.90 21.30 -27.38
C ARG A 192 12.98 19.84 -27.80
N SER A 193 14.18 19.30 -27.92
CA SER A 193 14.47 17.91 -28.21
C SER A 193 15.77 17.53 -27.50
N LEU A 194 15.80 16.33 -26.93
CA LEU A 194 16.95 15.77 -26.22
C LEU A 194 17.00 14.25 -26.48
N ALA A 195 18.19 13.76 -26.75
CA ALA A 195 18.47 12.33 -26.68
C ALA A 195 18.89 11.96 -25.25
N LEU A 196 18.61 10.72 -24.83
CA LEU A 196 19.08 10.25 -23.52
C LEU A 196 20.61 10.27 -23.44
N ALA A 197 21.31 10.04 -24.58
CA ALA A 197 22.75 10.15 -24.70
C ALA A 197 23.34 11.49 -24.22
N ASP A 198 22.61 12.59 -24.46
CA ASP A 198 23.04 13.93 -24.06
C ASP A 198 23.07 14.10 -22.54
N LEU A 199 22.38 13.22 -21.80
CA LEU A 199 22.15 13.34 -20.36
C LEU A 199 22.92 12.31 -19.53
N ILE A 200 23.50 11.28 -20.13
CA ILE A 200 24.18 10.18 -19.41
C ILE A 200 25.34 10.69 -18.57
N GLY A 201 26.11 11.66 -19.08
CA GLY A 201 27.25 12.26 -18.38
C GLY A 201 26.87 13.33 -17.33
N GLU A 202 25.59 13.64 -17.16
CA GLU A 202 25.15 14.65 -16.22
C GLU A 202 25.05 14.09 -14.78
N PRO A 203 25.02 14.95 -13.77
CA PRO A 203 24.76 14.53 -12.39
C PRO A 203 23.32 14.02 -12.23
N TRP A 204 23.15 12.81 -11.72
CA TRP A 204 21.85 12.20 -11.43
C TRP A 204 21.62 12.01 -9.93
N VAL A 205 20.39 12.24 -9.50
CA VAL A 205 19.87 11.70 -8.24
C VAL A 205 19.10 10.43 -8.56
N LEU A 206 19.43 9.32 -7.91
CA LEU A 206 18.80 8.04 -8.15
C LEU A 206 18.34 7.41 -6.81
N ALA A 207 17.44 6.44 -6.92
CA ALA A 207 17.02 5.63 -5.79
C ALA A 207 18.16 4.70 -5.32
N GLN A 208 18.09 4.27 -4.06
CA GLN A 208 19.05 3.34 -3.46
C GLN A 208 19.10 2.01 -4.23
N PRO A 209 20.28 1.38 -4.37
CA PRO A 209 20.42 0.03 -4.87
C PRO A 209 19.53 -0.95 -4.10
N GLY A 210 18.96 -1.94 -4.80
CA GLY A 210 18.05 -2.92 -4.21
C GLY A 210 16.59 -2.45 -4.09
N SER A 211 16.29 -1.18 -4.34
CA SER A 211 14.90 -0.71 -4.40
C SER A 211 14.26 -1.01 -5.76
N LEU A 212 12.93 -1.21 -5.79
CA LEU A 212 12.18 -1.37 -7.03
C LEU A 212 12.38 -0.18 -7.98
N ALA A 213 12.33 1.04 -7.45
CA ALA A 213 12.55 2.25 -8.24
C ALA A 213 13.92 2.23 -8.93
N ARG A 214 14.98 1.81 -8.22
CA ARG A 214 16.31 1.69 -8.80
C ARG A 214 16.36 0.62 -9.89
N SER A 215 15.81 -0.55 -9.65
CA SER A 215 15.78 -1.63 -10.65
C SER A 215 15.07 -1.20 -11.93
N LEU A 216 13.96 -0.48 -11.81
CA LEU A 216 13.22 0.05 -12.95
C LEU A 216 14.01 1.13 -13.71
N HIS A 217 14.67 2.03 -13.00
CA HIS A 217 15.52 3.04 -13.61
C HIS A 217 16.69 2.39 -14.37
N ASP A 218 17.36 1.42 -13.77
CA ASP A 218 18.48 0.70 -14.40
C ASP A 218 18.03 -0.06 -15.64
N GLN A 219 16.89 -0.75 -15.58
CA GLN A 219 16.31 -1.43 -16.75
C GLN A 219 15.97 -0.45 -17.87
N MET A 220 15.45 0.72 -17.55
CA MET A 220 15.10 1.73 -18.53
C MET A 220 16.32 2.26 -19.27
N PHE A 221 17.43 2.53 -18.57
CA PHE A 221 18.69 2.91 -19.21
C PHE A 221 19.19 1.80 -20.13
N ARG A 222 19.23 0.56 -19.66
CA ARG A 222 19.69 -0.60 -20.45
C ARG A 222 18.82 -0.85 -21.68
N ARG A 223 17.48 -0.78 -21.55
CA ARG A 223 16.56 -0.90 -22.69
C ARG A 223 16.70 0.24 -23.71
N SER A 224 17.20 1.39 -23.27
CA SER A 224 17.55 2.53 -24.14
C SER A 224 18.94 2.42 -24.74
N GLY A 225 19.68 1.33 -24.49
CA GLY A 225 21.02 1.08 -25.02
C GLY A 225 22.17 1.71 -24.21
N PHE A 226 21.92 2.10 -22.96
CA PHE A 226 22.92 2.73 -22.10
C PHE A 226 23.08 1.99 -20.78
N GLU A 227 24.30 2.01 -20.23
CA GLU A 227 24.48 1.66 -18.82
C GLU A 227 23.88 2.75 -17.93
N PRO A 228 23.34 2.38 -16.76
CA PRO A 228 22.84 3.35 -15.79
C PRO A 228 23.92 4.36 -15.41
N PRO A 229 23.61 5.66 -15.35
CA PRO A 229 24.60 6.67 -14.99
C PRO A 229 25.08 6.48 -13.54
N THR A 230 26.33 6.87 -13.29
CA THR A 230 26.85 6.96 -11.93
C THR A 230 26.07 8.03 -11.18
N ALA A 231 25.36 7.62 -10.11
CA ALA A 231 24.59 8.56 -9.33
C ALA A 231 25.50 9.48 -8.51
N SER A 232 25.26 10.78 -8.59
CA SER A 232 25.91 11.75 -7.71
C SER A 232 25.35 11.73 -6.30
N VAL A 233 24.05 11.36 -6.15
CA VAL A 233 23.36 11.21 -4.87
C VAL A 233 22.42 10.02 -4.96
N LEU A 234 22.42 9.20 -3.90
CA LEU A 234 21.50 8.08 -3.70
C LEU A 234 20.61 8.37 -2.50
N THR A 235 19.29 8.30 -2.66
CA THR A 235 18.35 8.59 -1.56
C THR A 235 17.06 7.79 -1.67
N VAL A 236 16.46 7.49 -0.52
CA VAL A 236 15.08 6.97 -0.39
C VAL A 236 14.08 8.09 -0.09
N SER A 237 14.55 9.26 0.31
CA SER A 237 13.71 10.41 0.62
C SER A 237 13.25 11.09 -0.66
N LEU A 238 11.96 10.96 -1.00
CA LEU A 238 11.38 11.66 -2.14
C LEU A 238 11.52 13.19 -1.99
N HIS A 239 11.36 13.72 -0.78
CA HIS A 239 11.51 15.14 -0.53
C HIS A 239 12.92 15.64 -0.87
N LEU A 240 13.97 14.98 -0.35
CA LEU A 240 15.36 15.31 -0.68
C LEU A 240 15.61 15.17 -2.19
N TYR A 241 15.11 14.09 -2.80
CA TYR A 241 15.21 13.83 -4.23
C TYR A 241 14.69 15.02 -5.06
N MET A 242 13.47 15.45 -4.78
CA MET A 242 12.83 16.56 -5.50
C MET A 242 13.55 17.90 -5.27
N ARG A 243 13.94 18.20 -4.03
CA ARG A 243 14.66 19.43 -3.70
C ARG A 243 16.01 19.54 -4.38
N LEU A 244 16.75 18.45 -4.52
CA LEU A 244 18.02 18.44 -5.25
C LEU A 244 17.82 18.74 -6.74
N ILE A 245 16.81 18.12 -7.38
CA ILE A 245 16.52 18.37 -8.79
C ILE A 245 16.09 19.83 -9.03
N GLU A 246 15.30 20.41 -8.13
CA GLU A 246 14.87 21.82 -8.21
C GLU A 246 16.04 22.82 -8.24
N THR A 247 17.20 22.47 -7.69
CA THR A 247 18.40 23.33 -7.77
C THR A 247 18.94 23.52 -9.21
N GLY A 248 18.47 22.69 -10.16
CA GLY A 248 18.85 22.74 -11.57
C GLY A 248 20.17 22.05 -11.90
N ARG A 249 20.89 21.53 -10.90
CA ARG A 249 22.16 20.82 -11.08
C ARG A 249 21.97 19.33 -11.42
N TRP A 250 20.95 18.69 -10.85
CA TRP A 250 20.73 17.25 -10.99
C TRP A 250 19.54 16.93 -11.88
N LEU A 251 19.62 15.77 -12.50
CA LEU A 251 18.53 15.13 -13.22
C LEU A 251 17.90 14.04 -12.35
N GLY A 252 16.65 13.72 -12.63
CA GLY A 252 15.96 12.62 -11.97
C GLY A 252 14.93 11.96 -12.88
N LEU A 253 14.44 10.80 -12.40
CA LEU A 253 13.41 10.00 -13.03
C LEU A 253 12.21 9.92 -12.10
N VAL A 254 11.05 10.34 -12.59
CA VAL A 254 9.81 10.32 -11.80
C VAL A 254 8.66 9.80 -12.64
N PRO A 255 7.60 9.25 -11.99
CA PRO A 255 6.34 8.99 -12.67
C PRO A 255 5.74 10.29 -13.23
N ALA A 256 5.13 10.22 -14.39
CA ALA A 256 4.52 11.39 -15.03
C ALA A 256 3.37 11.98 -14.20
N SER A 257 2.64 11.14 -13.46
CA SER A 257 1.57 11.57 -12.55
C SER A 257 2.05 12.54 -11.47
N LEU A 258 3.27 12.36 -10.96
CA LEU A 258 3.86 13.28 -9.99
C LEU A 258 4.00 14.69 -10.55
N MET A 259 4.40 14.82 -11.81
CA MET A 259 4.50 16.12 -12.50
C MET A 259 3.13 16.70 -12.85
N ARG A 260 2.16 15.82 -13.13
CA ARG A 260 0.81 16.19 -13.56
C ARG A 260 -0.05 16.69 -12.39
N PHE A 261 -0.05 15.97 -11.28
CA PHE A 261 -0.87 16.28 -10.10
C PHE A 261 -0.14 17.12 -9.05
N GLY A 262 1.16 16.90 -8.84
CA GLY A 262 1.96 17.61 -7.82
C GLY A 262 2.87 18.71 -8.37
N GLY A 263 3.20 18.65 -9.66
CA GLY A 263 4.26 19.50 -10.25
C GLY A 263 3.91 20.99 -10.39
N GLN A 264 2.66 21.40 -10.17
CA GLN A 264 2.27 22.83 -10.33
C GLN A 264 2.95 23.77 -9.32
N HIS A 265 3.37 23.23 -8.18
CA HIS A 265 4.08 23.96 -7.11
C HIS A 265 5.58 23.69 -7.07
N MET A 266 6.07 22.79 -7.93
CA MET A 266 7.49 22.42 -8.00
C MET A 266 8.18 23.18 -9.11
N ARG A 267 9.39 23.68 -8.84
CA ARG A 267 10.24 24.35 -9.84
C ARG A 267 10.96 23.33 -10.74
N LEU A 268 10.17 22.39 -11.30
CA LEU A 268 10.65 21.27 -12.12
C LEU A 268 10.06 21.33 -13.52
N LYS A 269 10.75 20.72 -14.46
CA LYS A 269 10.32 20.57 -15.84
C LYS A 269 10.58 19.16 -16.35
N VAL A 270 9.59 18.58 -17.00
CA VAL A 270 9.73 17.34 -17.77
C VAL A 270 10.59 17.64 -19.01
N LEU A 271 11.66 16.89 -19.18
CA LEU A 271 12.53 17.00 -20.35
C LEU A 271 11.95 16.19 -21.53
N PRO A 272 12.07 16.68 -22.77
CA PRO A 272 11.56 16.03 -23.96
C PRO A 272 12.45 14.88 -24.43
N VAL A 273 12.64 13.89 -23.57
CA VAL A 273 13.43 12.67 -23.81
C VAL A 273 12.52 11.49 -24.04
N LYS A 274 12.74 10.74 -25.09
CA LYS A 274 12.06 9.45 -25.31
C LYS A 274 12.78 8.35 -24.55
N LEU A 275 12.08 7.67 -23.69
CA LEU A 275 12.59 6.53 -22.92
C LEU A 275 12.04 5.23 -23.49
N SER A 276 12.89 4.24 -23.70
CA SER A 276 12.51 2.91 -24.19
C SER A 276 12.05 1.99 -23.06
N SER A 277 11.07 2.45 -22.27
CA SER A 277 10.48 1.64 -21.19
C SER A 277 8.97 1.65 -21.36
N PRO A 278 8.31 0.48 -21.29
CA PRO A 278 6.86 0.45 -21.23
C PRO A 278 6.37 1.17 -19.97
N PRO A 279 5.22 1.83 -20.04
CA PRO A 279 4.58 2.35 -18.85
C PRO A 279 4.33 1.20 -17.85
N ALA A 280 4.37 1.52 -16.57
CA ALA A 280 4.10 0.52 -15.54
C ALA A 280 2.66 0.62 -15.05
N PRO A 281 1.95 -0.50 -14.84
CA PRO A 281 0.59 -0.47 -14.33
C PRO A 281 0.55 0.09 -12.91
N VAL A 282 -0.39 0.99 -12.66
CA VAL A 282 -0.73 1.53 -11.34
C VAL A 282 -2.19 1.19 -11.05
N GLY A 283 -2.47 0.76 -9.83
CA GLY A 283 -3.80 0.33 -9.45
C GLY A 283 -3.89 -0.15 -8.01
N PHE A 284 -4.87 -0.99 -7.75
CA PHE A 284 -5.15 -1.54 -6.44
C PHE A 284 -4.77 -3.02 -6.34
N VAL A 285 -4.27 -3.41 -5.17
CA VAL A 285 -4.12 -4.79 -4.76
C VAL A 285 -5.07 -5.05 -3.59
N THR A 286 -5.83 -6.12 -3.66
CA THR A 286 -6.78 -6.56 -2.64
C THR A 286 -6.59 -8.04 -2.33
N VAL A 287 -7.09 -8.52 -1.20
CA VAL A 287 -7.12 -9.96 -0.88
C VAL A 287 -8.25 -10.62 -1.66
N LYS A 288 -7.92 -11.73 -2.33
CA LYS A 288 -8.88 -12.52 -3.09
C LYS A 288 -10.03 -13.03 -2.21
N ASN A 289 -11.25 -12.95 -2.72
CA ASN A 289 -12.47 -13.37 -2.02
C ASN A 289 -12.72 -12.63 -0.69
N ARG A 290 -12.05 -11.51 -0.44
CA ARG A 290 -12.35 -10.63 0.69
C ARG A 290 -13.40 -9.61 0.25
N MET A 291 -14.48 -9.50 1.00
CA MET A 291 -15.45 -8.42 0.80
C MET A 291 -14.79 -7.07 1.11
N LEU A 292 -14.98 -6.09 0.27
CA LEU A 292 -14.58 -4.71 0.55
C LEU A 292 -15.70 -4.00 1.33
N SER A 293 -15.34 -3.02 2.15
CA SER A 293 -16.36 -2.13 2.74
C SER A 293 -17.01 -1.26 1.66
N PRO A 294 -18.23 -0.77 1.87
CA PRO A 294 -18.87 0.15 0.92
C PRO A 294 -18.03 1.41 0.65
N LEU A 295 -17.31 1.92 1.66
CA LEU A 295 -16.41 3.07 1.48
C LEU A 295 -15.21 2.73 0.58
N ALA A 296 -14.65 1.53 0.72
CA ALA A 296 -13.57 1.05 -0.13
C ALA A 296 -14.02 0.95 -1.60
N GLU A 297 -15.22 0.41 -1.86
CA GLU A 297 -15.78 0.35 -3.20
C GLU A 297 -16.01 1.74 -3.80
N ARG A 298 -16.52 2.69 -3.01
CA ARG A 298 -16.70 4.10 -3.41
C ARG A 298 -15.37 4.77 -3.71
N PHE A 299 -14.35 4.50 -2.91
CA PHE A 299 -13.00 5.03 -3.13
C PHE A 299 -12.40 4.52 -4.45
N ILE A 300 -12.51 3.22 -4.73
CA ILE A 300 -12.06 2.62 -6.00
C ILE A 300 -12.82 3.25 -7.18
N ALA A 301 -14.13 3.42 -7.07
CA ALA A 301 -14.94 4.07 -8.11
C ALA A 301 -14.51 5.53 -8.34
N CYS A 302 -14.23 6.27 -7.28
CA CYS A 302 -13.68 7.63 -7.35
C CYS A 302 -12.32 7.64 -8.06
N ALA A 303 -11.43 6.73 -7.70
CA ALA A 303 -10.10 6.60 -8.31
C ALA A 303 -10.18 6.29 -9.82
N ARG A 304 -11.08 5.39 -10.23
CA ARG A 304 -11.34 5.11 -11.66
C ARG A 304 -11.78 6.37 -12.41
N THR A 305 -12.64 7.17 -11.79
CA THR A 305 -13.11 8.43 -12.43
C THR A 305 -11.97 9.44 -12.58
N VAL A 306 -11.12 9.59 -11.57
CA VAL A 306 -9.94 10.48 -11.64
C VAL A 306 -8.97 10.01 -12.72
N ALA A 307 -8.69 8.71 -12.80
CA ALA A 307 -7.81 8.12 -13.80
C ALA A 307 -8.34 8.33 -15.24
N GLN A 308 -9.65 8.17 -15.46
CA GLN A 308 -10.28 8.36 -16.78
C GLN A 308 -10.31 9.83 -17.22
N SER A 309 -10.62 10.75 -16.30
CA SER A 309 -10.66 12.19 -16.62
C SER A 309 -9.29 12.73 -17.03
N ASP A 310 -8.24 12.04 -16.62
CA ASP A 310 -6.87 12.42 -16.88
C ASP A 310 -6.30 11.88 -18.20
N GLN A 311 -6.77 10.73 -18.68
CA GLN A 311 -6.38 10.21 -20.00
C GLN A 311 -6.85 11.07 -21.18
N GLY A 312 -7.85 11.95 -20.95
CA GLY A 312 -8.43 12.82 -21.98
C GLY A 312 -7.78 14.21 -22.14
N SER A 313 -6.88 14.64 -21.26
CA SER A 313 -6.32 15.99 -21.30
C SER A 313 -4.83 15.98 -21.63
N PRO A 314 -4.41 16.44 -22.82
CA PRO A 314 -2.99 16.72 -23.07
C PRO A 314 -2.52 17.82 -22.11
N PRO A 315 -1.22 17.83 -21.72
CA PRO A 315 -0.69 18.82 -20.78
C PRO A 315 -1.01 20.23 -21.32
N LYS A 316 -1.77 21.02 -20.55
CA LYS A 316 -2.11 22.40 -20.92
C LYS A 316 -0.82 23.16 -21.14
N ARG A 317 -0.52 23.45 -22.40
CA ARG A 317 0.52 24.43 -22.77
C ARG A 317 0.06 25.77 -22.23
N ARG A 318 0.64 26.24 -21.14
CA ARG A 318 0.53 27.65 -20.77
C ARG A 318 1.30 28.48 -21.81
N ARG A 319 0.62 29.48 -22.37
CA ARG A 319 1.18 30.59 -23.13
C ARG A 319 2.03 31.46 -22.22
#